data_1e97801c61e820467f1d1a6586142e2a
#
_entry.id   1e97801c61e820467f1d1a6586142e2a
#
_cell.length_a   1.000
_cell.length_b   1.000
_cell.length_c   1.000
_cell.angle_alpha   90.00
_cell.angle_beta   90.00
_cell.angle_gamma   90.00
#
_symmetry.space_group_name_H-M   'P 1'
#
loop_
_entity.id
_entity.type
_entity.pdbx_description
1 polymer ?
#
loop_
_entity_poly.entity_id
_entity_poly.type
_entity_poly.pdbx_seq_one_letter_code
_entity_poly.pdbx_strand_id
1 'polypeptide(L)'
;MKNLVVFSIVTFLLIISSSQSVNGQVNAVDNTSKVPKYIFSTTLAQQEEELKSNPLMLRLIESRKKLSGDKYRPIYHYVNPEGTLNDPNGLSYWQGNWHLFYQAYPPEDTRQHWGHAISKDLIHWRDLPYAIYPGPERAVFSGTTLVEENRVIAMYHGTTVGNMVATSTDPLLLNWEKVSGKAVIPMQSTNGFPLPYSVFDPSIWKKDSIYYSASAGRTATGPGNKNVRANFLFRSKDLEHWEYMHEFVKDDRFTLIGDDGACPYFWPIGNKYILNFFSHMSGGQYLLGDYDKKNDKFIATSAGKYNQGAAHPSGVHAPSATPDGKGGVMIIFNMNAGRPTEGWNQIMTLPRLLTLLPNDELGQEPAGDIESLRYNAKHIEALNIPANQEIVLKGITGNSMEISAEIDFKNSELIELNVLRSPNKEEYTRIILYKDKGFPKGREYGPLAGAPNRGRASLVSIESSYSSILPDVLLRAPETAPFFLAKGETAKLRVFIDKSVVEVFVNGQQCVAMRIYPGLSNSTGVSIRSQGQEATLKSLDAWQMKSIYE
;
A
#
# COMPACT_ATOMS: atom_id res chain seq x y z
N MET A 1 -58.83 26.80 45.19
CA MET A 1 -58.42 27.16 46.55
C MET A 1 -56.94 27.51 46.49
N LYS A 2 -56.72 28.74 46.76
CA LYS A 2 -55.51 29.55 47.03
C LYS A 2 -54.12 29.02 46.64
N ASN A 3 -53.58 29.65 45.64
CA ASN A 3 -52.18 29.68 45.27
C ASN A 3 -51.34 30.46 46.28
N LEU A 4 -50.19 29.94 46.67
CA LEU A 4 -49.17 30.69 47.40
C LEU A 4 -47.90 30.75 46.50
N VAL A 5 -47.62 31.97 46.06
CA VAL A 5 -46.38 32.31 45.30
C VAL A 5 -45.36 32.75 46.34
N VAL A 6 -44.22 32.05 46.40
CA VAL A 6 -43.06 32.47 47.21
C VAL A 6 -42.02 33.11 46.27
N PHE A 7 -41.77 34.41 46.48
CA PHE A 7 -40.67 35.14 45.86
C PHE A 7 -39.39 34.88 46.66
N SER A 8 -38.37 34.30 46.01
CA SER A 8 -37.04 34.23 46.59
C SER A 8 -36.19 35.37 45.99
N ILE A 9 -35.77 36.27 46.85
CA ILE A 9 -34.81 37.33 46.55
C ILE A 9 -33.40 36.70 46.55
N VAL A 10 -32.70 36.69 45.40
CA VAL A 10 -31.30 36.28 45.28
C VAL A 10 -30.43 37.54 45.39
N THR A 11 -29.70 37.64 46.46
CA THR A 11 -28.69 38.69 46.70
C THR A 11 -27.42 38.35 45.93
N PHE A 12 -27.05 39.16 44.97
CA PHE A 12 -25.77 39.05 44.25
C PHE A 12 -24.63 39.57 45.13
N LEU A 13 -23.78 38.67 45.60
CA LEU A 13 -22.47 39.00 46.15
C LEU A 13 -21.47 39.08 45.01
N LEU A 14 -20.95 40.27 44.70
CA LEU A 14 -19.80 40.48 43.85
C LEU A 14 -18.54 40.00 44.57
N ILE A 15 -18.02 38.86 44.19
CA ILE A 15 -16.68 38.43 44.58
C ILE A 15 -15.73 38.92 43.48
N ILE A 16 -14.93 39.92 43.81
CA ILE A 16 -13.79 40.35 42.98
C ILE A 16 -12.71 39.30 43.19
N SER A 17 -12.57 38.35 42.27
CA SER A 17 -11.46 37.44 42.23
C SER A 17 -10.33 38.12 41.45
N SER A 18 -9.25 38.46 42.15
CA SER A 18 -7.96 38.82 41.55
C SER A 18 -7.44 37.63 40.76
N SER A 19 -7.50 37.66 39.43
CA SER A 19 -6.85 36.71 38.56
C SER A 19 -5.33 36.88 38.67
N GLN A 20 -4.68 36.10 39.51
CA GLN A 20 -3.25 35.83 39.34
C GLN A 20 -3.11 34.99 38.07
N SER A 21 -2.50 35.55 37.03
CA SER A 21 -2.02 34.82 35.86
C SER A 21 -0.95 33.81 36.32
N VAL A 22 -1.35 32.58 36.52
CA VAL A 22 -0.43 31.45 36.61
C VAL A 22 0.15 31.27 35.22
N ASN A 23 1.34 31.84 34.97
CA ASN A 23 2.18 31.43 33.84
C ASN A 23 2.63 29.99 34.10
N GLY A 24 1.77 29.03 33.81
CA GLY A 24 2.15 27.65 33.68
C GLY A 24 3.03 27.53 32.43
N GLN A 25 4.35 27.47 32.59
CA GLN A 25 5.20 26.88 31.56
C GLN A 25 4.66 25.48 31.31
N VAL A 26 3.96 25.32 30.17
CA VAL A 26 3.67 24.00 29.63
C VAL A 26 5.04 23.42 29.29
N ASN A 27 5.60 22.58 30.15
CA ASN A 27 6.79 21.82 29.81
C ASN A 27 6.54 21.13 28.49
N ALA A 28 7.34 21.44 27.47
CA ALA A 28 7.27 20.76 26.18
C ALA A 28 7.39 19.25 26.44
N VAL A 29 6.45 18.48 25.91
CA VAL A 29 6.47 17.02 26.04
C VAL A 29 7.72 16.52 25.32
N ASP A 30 8.59 15.81 26.05
CA ASP A 30 9.76 15.17 25.45
C ASP A 30 9.29 13.97 24.60
N ASN A 31 9.40 14.12 23.29
CA ASN A 31 9.06 13.11 22.30
C ASN A 31 10.29 12.31 21.83
N THR A 32 11.44 12.45 22.44
CA THR A 32 12.63 11.67 22.07
C THR A 32 12.33 10.17 22.11
N SER A 33 12.79 9.44 21.09
CA SER A 33 12.63 8.00 21.01
C SER A 33 13.34 7.29 22.16
N LYS A 34 12.73 6.21 22.65
CA LYS A 34 13.34 5.29 23.63
C LYS A 34 14.24 4.24 22.97
N VAL A 35 14.15 4.09 21.63
CA VAL A 35 15.00 3.18 20.87
C VAL A 35 16.40 3.80 20.73
N PRO A 36 17.47 3.07 21.06
CA PRO A 36 18.82 3.57 20.85
C PRO A 36 19.08 3.94 19.39
N LYS A 37 19.51 5.17 19.16
CA LYS A 37 19.93 5.63 17.82
C LYS A 37 21.44 5.47 17.70
N TYR A 38 21.87 4.80 16.63
CA TYR A 38 23.28 4.60 16.29
C TYR A 38 23.69 5.58 15.20
N ILE A 39 24.94 6.01 15.23
CA ILE A 39 25.57 6.81 14.17
C ILE A 39 26.56 5.91 13.47
N PHE A 40 26.48 5.85 12.18
CA PHE A 40 27.30 4.99 11.33
C PHE A 40 28.33 5.81 10.54
N SER A 41 29.42 5.18 10.15
CA SER A 41 30.39 5.74 9.23
C SER A 41 29.76 6.12 7.89
N THR A 42 30.46 6.92 7.08
CA THR A 42 29.92 7.48 5.83
C THR A 42 30.26 6.64 4.59
N THR A 43 31.07 5.61 4.70
CA THR A 43 31.44 4.74 3.57
C THR A 43 30.73 3.39 3.65
N LEU A 44 30.40 2.83 2.48
CA LEU A 44 29.69 1.54 2.39
C LEU A 44 30.45 0.41 3.13
N ALA A 45 31.76 0.31 2.92
CA ALA A 45 32.55 -0.76 3.54
C ALA A 45 32.55 -0.71 5.08
N GLN A 46 32.64 0.50 5.63
CA GLN A 46 32.58 0.69 7.09
C GLN A 46 31.18 0.42 7.63
N GLN A 47 30.13 0.90 6.97
CA GLN A 47 28.75 0.63 7.36
C GLN A 47 28.45 -0.86 7.38
N GLU A 48 28.85 -1.62 6.34
CA GLU A 48 28.66 -3.07 6.30
C GLU A 48 29.41 -3.79 7.43
N GLU A 49 30.59 -3.31 7.82
CA GLU A 49 31.33 -3.89 8.96
C GLU A 49 30.66 -3.58 10.30
N GLU A 50 30.25 -2.32 10.51
CA GLU A 50 29.57 -1.88 11.72
C GLU A 50 28.24 -2.60 11.93
N LEU A 51 27.48 -2.86 10.86
CA LEU A 51 26.20 -3.59 10.93
C LEU A 51 26.35 -5.01 11.47
N LYS A 52 27.49 -5.69 11.25
CA LYS A 52 27.73 -7.06 11.73
C LYS A 52 27.71 -7.18 13.25
N SER A 53 28.10 -6.13 13.96
CA SER A 53 28.17 -6.10 15.43
C SER A 53 27.17 -5.14 16.07
N ASN A 54 26.36 -4.45 15.26
CA ASN A 54 25.38 -3.50 15.79
C ASN A 54 24.32 -4.21 16.64
N PRO A 55 24.09 -3.80 17.91
CA PRO A 55 23.18 -4.51 18.82
C PRO A 55 21.74 -4.58 18.30
N LEU A 56 21.26 -3.52 17.61
CA LEU A 56 19.93 -3.51 17.02
C LEU A 56 19.83 -4.52 15.87
N MET A 57 20.84 -4.57 14.98
CA MET A 57 20.86 -5.56 13.90
C MET A 57 20.89 -6.99 14.43
N LEU A 58 21.69 -7.29 15.43
CA LEU A 58 21.73 -8.62 16.06
C LEU A 58 20.37 -9.01 16.64
N ARG A 59 19.68 -8.06 17.29
CA ARG A 59 18.31 -8.26 17.79
C ARG A 59 17.33 -8.54 16.66
N LEU A 60 17.37 -7.77 15.58
CA LEU A 60 16.45 -7.95 14.43
C LEU A 60 16.65 -9.33 13.76
N ILE A 61 17.91 -9.77 13.62
CA ILE A 61 18.25 -11.11 13.10
C ILE A 61 17.71 -12.22 14.01
N GLU A 62 17.89 -12.09 15.32
CA GLU A 62 17.37 -13.06 16.30
C GLU A 62 15.84 -13.11 16.29
N SER A 63 15.18 -11.95 16.27
CA SER A 63 13.72 -11.85 16.22
C SER A 63 13.17 -12.51 14.95
N ARG A 64 13.78 -12.25 13.78
CA ARG A 64 13.41 -12.90 12.51
C ARG A 64 13.54 -14.40 12.59
N LYS A 65 14.67 -14.91 13.14
CA LYS A 65 14.91 -16.33 13.33
C LYS A 65 13.86 -16.97 14.25
N LYS A 66 13.53 -16.32 15.37
CA LYS A 66 12.49 -16.78 16.32
C LYS A 66 11.13 -16.91 15.64
N LEU A 67 10.76 -15.97 14.77
CA LEU A 67 9.47 -15.92 14.12
C LEU A 67 9.39 -16.77 12.84
N SER A 68 10.50 -17.30 12.32
CA SER A 68 10.55 -18.07 11.06
C SER A 68 9.77 -19.38 11.11
N GLY A 69 9.53 -19.93 12.30
CA GLY A 69 8.75 -21.16 12.51
C GLY A 69 7.23 -21.00 12.41
N ASP A 70 6.71 -19.78 12.33
CA ASP A 70 5.26 -19.55 12.19
C ASP A 70 4.77 -20.02 10.81
N LYS A 71 3.79 -20.94 10.81
CA LYS A 71 3.27 -21.56 9.58
C LYS A 71 2.59 -20.57 8.62
N TYR A 72 2.19 -19.40 9.10
CA TYR A 72 1.50 -18.37 8.30
C TYR A 72 2.41 -17.21 7.90
N ARG A 73 3.61 -17.11 8.47
CA ARG A 73 4.55 -16.06 8.13
C ARG A 73 5.13 -16.30 6.74
N PRO A 74 4.93 -15.37 5.77
CA PRO A 74 5.47 -15.47 4.42
C PRO A 74 6.98 -15.65 4.39
N ILE A 75 7.48 -16.37 3.37
CA ILE A 75 8.90 -16.62 3.19
C ILE A 75 9.51 -15.81 2.04
N TYR A 76 8.70 -15.30 1.11
CA TYR A 76 9.19 -14.47 0.00
C TYR A 76 8.43 -13.14 -0.19
N HIS A 77 7.37 -12.89 0.53
CA HIS A 77 6.86 -11.54 0.75
C HIS A 77 7.59 -10.90 1.93
N TYR A 78 7.93 -9.62 1.83
CA TYR A 78 8.61 -8.96 2.94
C TYR A 78 7.69 -8.83 4.16
N VAL A 79 8.22 -9.26 5.29
CA VAL A 79 7.65 -9.07 6.63
C VAL A 79 8.74 -8.49 7.51
N ASN A 80 8.44 -7.45 8.29
CA ASN A 80 9.41 -6.86 9.21
C ASN A 80 9.93 -7.90 10.23
N PRO A 81 11.14 -7.73 10.77
CA PRO A 81 11.76 -8.73 11.63
C PRO A 81 11.06 -8.91 12.98
N GLU A 82 10.41 -7.87 13.50
CA GLU A 82 9.73 -7.90 14.80
C GLU A 82 8.59 -6.89 14.88
N GLY A 83 7.60 -7.18 15.72
CA GLY A 83 6.52 -6.26 16.07
C GLY A 83 5.52 -6.01 14.94
N THR A 84 4.76 -4.95 15.09
CA THR A 84 3.78 -4.49 14.10
C THR A 84 4.48 -3.82 12.92
N LEU A 85 4.00 -4.12 11.71
CA LEU A 85 4.32 -3.41 10.47
C LEU A 85 3.06 -2.68 10.01
N ASN A 86 3.22 -1.47 9.48
CA ASN A 86 2.15 -0.75 8.79
C ASN A 86 2.71 -0.10 7.52
N ASP A 87 2.14 0.99 7.05
CA ASP A 87 2.38 1.63 5.77
C ASP A 87 3.82 1.57 5.28
N PRO A 88 4.08 1.08 4.04
CA PRO A 88 5.36 1.30 3.37
C PRO A 88 5.57 2.77 3.09
N ASN A 89 6.80 3.23 3.17
CA ASN A 89 7.18 4.62 2.98
C ASN A 89 8.41 4.73 2.08
N GLY A 90 8.52 5.82 1.36
CA GLY A 90 9.76 6.25 0.72
C GLY A 90 10.48 5.21 -0.11
N LEU A 91 9.76 4.31 -0.83
CA LEU A 91 10.39 3.40 -1.78
C LEU A 91 11.27 4.20 -2.75
N SER A 92 12.54 3.88 -2.84
CA SER A 92 13.52 4.62 -3.64
C SER A 92 14.69 3.77 -4.09
N TYR A 93 15.36 4.17 -5.17
CA TYR A 93 16.59 3.56 -5.64
C TYR A 93 17.76 4.51 -5.41
N TRP A 94 18.73 4.10 -4.58
CA TRP A 94 19.86 4.89 -4.18
C TRP A 94 21.15 4.08 -4.20
N GLN A 95 22.18 4.57 -4.88
CA GLN A 95 23.52 3.97 -4.93
C GLN A 95 23.53 2.44 -5.15
N GLY A 96 22.68 1.97 -6.08
CA GLY A 96 22.61 0.57 -6.47
C GLY A 96 21.77 -0.32 -5.55
N ASN A 97 21.00 0.24 -4.63
CA ASN A 97 20.05 -0.47 -3.76
C ASN A 97 18.66 0.13 -3.86
N TRP A 98 17.66 -0.70 -3.80
CA TRP A 98 16.29 -0.32 -3.46
C TRP A 98 16.18 -0.18 -1.95
N HIS A 99 15.59 0.90 -1.49
CA HIS A 99 15.29 1.18 -0.08
C HIS A 99 13.79 1.18 0.12
N LEU A 100 13.33 0.42 1.09
CA LEU A 100 11.95 0.38 1.55
C LEU A 100 11.93 0.80 3.02
N PHE A 101 11.22 1.88 3.30
CA PHE A 101 10.90 2.26 4.67
C PHE A 101 9.47 1.84 4.99
N TYR A 102 9.14 1.75 6.28
CA TYR A 102 7.79 1.37 6.71
C TYR A 102 7.53 1.86 8.13
N GLN A 103 6.28 2.03 8.49
CA GLN A 103 5.93 2.29 9.88
C GLN A 103 6.22 1.04 10.72
N ALA A 104 7.22 1.14 11.58
CA ALA A 104 7.62 0.12 12.53
C ALA A 104 7.25 0.54 13.96
N TYR A 105 6.98 -0.43 14.81
CA TYR A 105 6.59 -0.24 16.20
C TYR A 105 7.55 -1.02 17.10
N PRO A 106 8.70 -0.43 17.48
CA PRO A 106 9.69 -1.09 18.33
C PRO A 106 9.11 -1.52 19.69
N PRO A 107 9.52 -2.65 20.26
CA PRO A 107 8.99 -3.12 21.55
C PRO A 107 9.19 -2.12 22.71
N GLU A 108 10.30 -1.40 22.74
CA GLU A 108 10.64 -0.41 23.77
C GLU A 108 9.95 0.95 23.58
N ASP A 109 9.43 1.21 22.36
CA ASP A 109 8.71 2.43 22.02
C ASP A 109 7.66 2.14 20.94
N THR A 110 6.42 1.92 21.34
CA THR A 110 5.33 1.51 20.46
C THR A 110 4.81 2.63 19.54
N ARG A 111 5.45 3.79 19.52
CA ARG A 111 5.15 4.85 18.54
C ARG A 111 5.81 4.52 17.21
N GLN A 112 5.25 5.04 16.13
CA GLN A 112 5.77 4.79 14.78
C GLN A 112 7.15 5.40 14.59
N HIS A 113 8.08 4.56 14.15
CA HIS A 113 9.38 4.88 13.58
C HIS A 113 9.37 4.50 12.11
N TRP A 114 10.29 5.00 11.32
CA TRP A 114 10.53 4.39 10.02
C TRP A 114 11.50 3.21 10.19
N GLY A 115 10.96 1.99 10.03
CA GLY A 115 11.76 0.79 9.80
C GLY A 115 12.42 0.86 8.44
N HIS A 116 13.40 0.00 8.17
CA HIS A 116 14.21 0.07 6.95
C HIS A 116 14.61 -1.31 6.45
N ALA A 117 14.47 -1.53 5.15
CA ALA A 117 14.99 -2.68 4.45
C ALA A 117 15.60 -2.27 3.11
N ILE A 118 16.59 -3.03 2.64
CA ILE A 118 17.22 -2.82 1.32
C ILE A 118 17.20 -4.08 0.47
N SER A 119 17.21 -3.89 -0.85
CA SER A 119 17.29 -4.97 -1.84
C SER A 119 18.08 -4.53 -3.06
N LYS A 120 18.77 -5.45 -3.72
CA LYS A 120 19.40 -5.22 -5.03
C LYS A 120 18.41 -5.32 -6.18
N ASP A 121 17.33 -6.06 -6.00
CA ASP A 121 16.45 -6.55 -7.05
C ASP A 121 14.94 -6.45 -6.74
N LEU A 122 14.56 -5.76 -5.65
CA LEU A 122 13.19 -5.61 -5.14
C LEU A 122 12.60 -6.90 -4.52
N ILE A 123 13.31 -8.01 -4.50
CA ILE A 123 12.83 -9.30 -4.00
C ILE A 123 13.63 -9.74 -2.77
N HIS A 124 14.95 -9.83 -2.88
CA HIS A 124 15.82 -10.24 -1.79
C HIS A 124 16.04 -9.07 -0.83
N TRP A 125 15.13 -8.92 0.14
CA TRP A 125 15.17 -7.85 1.14
C TRP A 125 16.03 -8.22 2.34
N ARG A 126 16.86 -7.29 2.77
CA ARG A 126 17.67 -7.35 3.99
C ARG A 126 17.24 -6.24 4.94
N ASP A 127 17.04 -6.57 6.22
CA ASP A 127 16.73 -5.59 7.26
C ASP A 127 17.92 -4.69 7.55
N LEU A 128 17.63 -3.44 7.92
CA LEU A 128 18.56 -2.45 8.43
C LEU A 128 18.03 -1.83 9.73
N PRO A 129 18.84 -1.13 10.52
CA PRO A 129 18.39 -0.33 11.65
C PRO A 129 17.28 0.65 11.24
N TYR A 130 16.46 1.07 12.21
CA TYR A 130 15.45 2.11 11.97
C TYR A 130 16.09 3.37 11.37
N ALA A 131 15.42 3.98 10.40
CA ALA A 131 15.92 5.16 9.68
C ALA A 131 15.56 6.47 10.38
N ILE A 132 14.27 6.70 10.64
CA ILE A 132 13.80 7.96 11.23
C ILE A 132 13.09 7.68 12.55
N TYR A 133 13.49 8.43 13.58
CA TYR A 133 13.03 8.30 14.97
C TYR A 133 12.15 9.49 15.35
N PRO A 134 11.13 9.31 16.22
CA PRO A 134 10.37 10.41 16.82
C PRO A 134 11.24 11.44 17.55
N GLY A 135 10.76 12.68 17.60
CA GLY A 135 11.32 13.84 18.28
C GLY A 135 11.81 14.91 17.28
N PRO A 136 11.19 16.11 17.23
CA PRO A 136 10.21 16.67 18.19
C PRO A 136 8.76 16.18 18.00
N GLU A 137 8.42 15.59 16.86
CA GLU A 137 7.11 14.98 16.62
C GLU A 137 6.89 13.76 17.53
N ARG A 138 5.62 13.52 17.87
CA ARG A 138 5.26 12.39 18.74
C ARG A 138 5.52 11.04 18.06
N ALA A 139 5.27 10.93 16.76
CA ALA A 139 5.48 9.73 15.98
C ALA A 139 5.76 10.08 14.51
N VAL A 140 6.48 9.20 13.80
CA VAL A 140 6.88 9.34 12.40
C VAL A 140 5.88 8.57 11.54
N PHE A 141 4.90 9.28 10.96
CA PHE A 141 3.87 8.69 10.10
C PHE A 141 4.34 8.60 8.65
N SER A 142 3.39 8.36 7.75
CA SER A 142 3.66 8.11 6.35
C SER A 142 4.24 9.32 5.63
N GLY A 143 5.01 9.03 4.58
CA GLY A 143 5.67 10.03 3.77
C GLY A 143 6.39 9.42 2.58
N THR A 144 7.02 10.28 1.81
CA THR A 144 7.69 9.94 0.55
C THR A 144 9.16 10.35 0.58
N THR A 145 9.94 9.80 -0.34
CA THR A 145 11.33 10.21 -0.56
C THR A 145 11.51 10.81 -1.95
N LEU A 146 12.47 11.71 -2.06
CA LEU A 146 12.99 12.27 -3.29
C LEU A 146 14.49 12.02 -3.35
N VAL A 147 14.94 11.34 -4.40
CA VAL A 147 16.35 11.07 -4.64
C VAL A 147 16.95 12.19 -5.47
N GLU A 148 18.01 12.83 -4.96
CA GLU A 148 18.89 13.77 -5.69
C GLU A 148 20.25 13.12 -5.97
N GLU A 149 21.11 13.77 -6.71
CA GLU A 149 22.42 13.23 -7.09
C GLU A 149 23.30 12.88 -5.88
N ASN A 150 23.22 13.66 -4.80
CA ASN A 150 24.11 13.58 -3.63
C ASN A 150 23.41 13.29 -2.31
N ARG A 151 22.09 13.13 -2.31
CA ARG A 151 21.30 12.85 -1.10
C ARG A 151 19.94 12.27 -1.40
N VAL A 152 19.32 11.69 -0.39
CA VAL A 152 17.90 11.34 -0.35
C VAL A 152 17.19 12.23 0.66
N ILE A 153 16.06 12.78 0.26
CA ILE A 153 15.19 13.65 1.08
C ILE A 153 13.96 12.83 1.44
N ALA A 154 13.63 12.71 2.71
CA ALA A 154 12.38 12.17 3.21
C ALA A 154 11.48 13.31 3.68
N MET A 155 10.24 13.35 3.20
CA MET A 155 9.20 14.24 3.73
C MET A 155 8.06 13.38 4.26
N TYR A 156 7.68 13.58 5.52
CA TYR A 156 6.74 12.71 6.22
C TYR A 156 5.85 13.49 7.19
N HIS A 157 4.73 12.88 7.58
CA HIS A 157 3.84 13.46 8.58
C HIS A 157 4.37 13.20 9.99
N GLY A 158 4.78 14.25 10.68
CA GLY A 158 5.11 14.24 12.11
C GLY A 158 3.85 14.50 12.93
N THR A 159 3.37 13.49 13.65
CA THR A 159 2.11 13.61 14.41
C THR A 159 2.21 14.70 15.47
N THR A 160 1.13 15.42 15.67
CA THR A 160 0.96 16.57 16.58
C THR A 160 1.65 17.87 16.15
N VAL A 161 2.56 17.85 15.18
CA VAL A 161 3.32 19.04 14.76
C VAL A 161 3.07 19.45 13.30
N GLY A 162 3.01 18.50 12.37
CA GLY A 162 2.86 18.74 10.93
C GLY A 162 3.93 18.02 10.10
N ASN A 163 4.14 18.41 8.84
CA ASN A 163 5.09 17.72 7.99
C ASN A 163 6.53 18.11 8.32
N MET A 164 7.37 17.09 8.38
CA MET A 164 8.79 17.14 8.69
C MET A 164 9.60 16.78 7.45
N VAL A 165 10.85 17.23 7.40
CA VAL A 165 11.82 16.84 6.36
C VAL A 165 13.09 16.34 7.04
N ALA A 166 13.62 15.24 6.55
CA ALA A 166 14.93 14.70 6.91
C ALA A 166 15.74 14.38 5.66
N THR A 167 17.07 14.37 5.77
CA THR A 167 17.98 14.05 4.65
C THR A 167 19.02 13.03 5.08
N SER A 168 19.47 12.21 4.13
CA SER A 168 20.62 11.32 4.29
C SER A 168 21.48 11.34 3.03
N THR A 169 22.79 11.19 3.21
CA THR A 169 23.80 11.20 2.12
C THR A 169 24.62 9.93 2.05
N ASP A 170 24.50 9.07 3.08
CA ASP A 170 25.32 7.86 3.17
C ASP A 170 24.77 6.71 2.29
N PRO A 171 25.63 5.75 1.91
CA PRO A 171 25.28 4.71 0.93
C PRO A 171 24.11 3.82 1.33
N LEU A 172 23.95 3.51 2.61
CA LEU A 172 22.89 2.65 3.13
C LEU A 172 21.74 3.41 3.78
N LEU A 173 21.76 4.77 3.73
CA LEU A 173 20.74 5.65 4.33
C LEU A 173 20.50 5.31 5.82
N LEU A 174 21.58 5.13 6.58
CA LEU A 174 21.54 4.81 8.00
C LEU A 174 21.51 6.07 8.88
N ASN A 175 22.09 7.18 8.40
CA ASN A 175 22.14 8.44 9.13
C ASN A 175 21.17 9.44 8.51
N TRP A 176 20.12 9.74 9.24
CA TRP A 176 19.13 10.74 8.84
C TRP A 176 19.19 11.95 9.76
N GLU A 177 19.22 13.14 9.16
CA GLU A 177 19.20 14.41 9.87
C GLU A 177 17.95 15.21 9.50
N LYS A 178 17.20 15.66 10.49
CA LYS A 178 16.06 16.53 10.29
C LYS A 178 16.55 17.94 9.93
N VAL A 179 16.01 18.51 8.85
CA VAL A 179 16.44 19.85 8.37
C VAL A 179 16.07 20.95 9.35
N SER A 180 15.08 20.72 10.20
CA SER A 180 14.62 21.66 11.22
C SER A 180 14.20 20.91 12.49
N GLY A 181 14.36 21.54 13.63
CA GLY A 181 13.85 21.07 14.93
C GLY A 181 12.34 21.21 15.11
N LYS A 182 11.59 21.59 14.05
CA LYS A 182 10.14 21.80 14.03
C LYS A 182 9.54 21.37 12.70
N ALA A 183 8.20 21.26 12.62
CA ALA A 183 7.52 21.01 11.35
C ALA A 183 7.80 22.14 10.35
N VAL A 184 8.16 21.75 9.12
CA VAL A 184 8.37 22.68 8.01
C VAL A 184 7.03 23.14 7.38
N ILE A 185 5.99 22.29 7.47
CA ILE A 185 4.59 22.67 7.20
C ILE A 185 3.79 22.36 8.47
N PRO A 186 3.46 23.37 9.28
CA PRO A 186 2.77 23.18 10.56
C PRO A 186 1.31 22.80 10.36
N MET A 187 0.78 21.96 11.23
CA MET A 187 -0.65 21.61 11.26
C MET A 187 -1.49 22.52 12.16
N GLN A 188 -0.85 23.41 12.91
CA GLN A 188 -1.50 24.37 13.78
C GLN A 188 -1.00 25.78 13.51
N SER A 189 -1.91 26.74 13.55
CA SER A 189 -1.59 28.14 13.40
C SER A 189 -0.88 28.70 14.67
N THR A 190 0.15 29.49 14.46
CA THR A 190 0.86 30.20 15.53
C THR A 190 0.27 31.58 15.85
N ASN A 191 -0.62 32.09 15.01
CA ASN A 191 -1.19 33.44 15.13
C ASN A 191 -2.69 33.45 15.50
N GLY A 192 -3.26 32.27 15.82
CA GLY A 192 -4.66 32.11 16.23
C GLY A 192 -5.70 32.13 15.08
N PHE A 193 -5.30 32.36 13.84
CA PHE A 193 -6.19 32.26 12.69
C PHE A 193 -6.19 30.83 12.13
N PRO A 194 -7.32 30.33 11.58
CA PRO A 194 -7.36 29.05 10.91
C PRO A 194 -6.36 29.00 9.74
N LEU A 195 -5.68 27.86 9.56
CA LEU A 195 -4.88 27.62 8.37
C LEU A 195 -5.79 27.44 7.14
N PRO A 196 -5.38 27.92 5.96
CA PRO A 196 -6.13 27.73 4.71
C PRO A 196 -6.01 26.29 4.15
N TYR A 197 -5.42 25.37 4.90
CA TYR A 197 -5.13 24.00 4.51
C TYR A 197 -5.22 23.07 5.73
N SER A 198 -5.33 21.79 5.47
CA SER A 198 -5.05 20.74 6.47
C SER A 198 -3.76 20.02 6.12
N VAL A 199 -3.16 19.31 7.09
CA VAL A 199 -1.86 18.66 6.93
C VAL A 199 -1.97 17.20 7.37
N PHE A 200 -1.64 16.32 6.41
CA PHE A 200 -1.46 14.88 6.59
C PHE A 200 -0.22 14.44 5.82
N ASP A 201 -0.19 13.18 5.38
CA ASP A 201 0.92 12.59 4.66
C ASP A 201 1.31 13.39 3.42
N PRO A 202 2.59 13.71 3.23
CA PRO A 202 3.05 14.48 2.09
C PRO A 202 3.56 13.60 0.96
N SER A 203 3.42 14.08 -0.28
CA SER A 203 4.25 13.70 -1.43
C SER A 203 5.27 14.79 -1.70
N ILE A 204 6.51 14.46 -2.08
CA ILE A 204 7.53 15.43 -2.45
C ILE A 204 8.09 15.15 -3.84
N TRP A 205 8.26 16.19 -4.65
CA TRP A 205 8.96 16.13 -5.94
C TRP A 205 9.69 17.44 -6.22
N LYS A 206 10.52 17.45 -7.27
CA LYS A 206 11.25 18.65 -7.72
C LYS A 206 10.89 18.96 -9.16
N LYS A 207 10.65 20.23 -9.44
CA LYS A 207 10.49 20.78 -10.79
C LYS A 207 11.46 21.94 -10.94
N ASP A 208 12.37 21.84 -11.89
CA ASP A 208 13.50 22.75 -12.05
C ASP A 208 14.33 22.83 -10.74
N SER A 209 14.43 23.98 -10.12
CA SER A 209 15.14 24.20 -8.85
C SER A 209 14.24 24.31 -7.63
N ILE A 210 12.92 24.08 -7.79
CA ILE A 210 11.91 24.27 -6.74
C ILE A 210 11.39 22.90 -6.27
N TYR A 211 11.31 22.72 -4.97
CA TYR A 211 10.65 21.58 -4.34
C TYR A 211 9.16 21.85 -4.22
N TYR A 212 8.37 20.83 -4.45
CA TYR A 212 6.92 20.83 -4.31
C TYR A 212 6.50 19.72 -3.36
N SER A 213 5.44 19.97 -2.61
CA SER A 213 4.79 18.96 -1.78
C SER A 213 3.28 19.04 -1.93
N ALA A 214 2.64 17.91 -2.18
CA ALA A 214 1.19 17.78 -2.07
C ALA A 214 0.88 17.05 -0.75
N SER A 215 0.40 17.81 0.24
CA SER A 215 -0.03 17.26 1.52
C SER A 215 -1.46 16.76 1.42
N ALA A 216 -1.72 15.53 1.85
CA ALA A 216 -3.07 14.99 1.98
C ALA A 216 -3.89 15.82 2.98
N GLY A 217 -5.20 15.84 2.79
CA GLY A 217 -6.12 16.54 3.68
C GLY A 217 -7.57 16.42 3.23
N ARG A 218 -8.41 17.23 3.85
CA ARG A 218 -9.84 17.28 3.56
C ARG A 218 -10.32 18.71 3.44
N THR A 219 -11.34 18.91 2.61
CA THR A 219 -12.07 20.17 2.49
C THR A 219 -13.57 19.92 2.56
N ALA A 220 -14.33 20.84 3.15
CA ALA A 220 -15.79 20.76 3.27
C ALA A 220 -16.53 21.28 2.03
N THR A 221 -15.99 20.96 0.82
CA THR A 221 -16.54 21.39 -0.47
C THR A 221 -17.38 20.33 -1.18
N GLY A 222 -17.54 19.15 -0.55
CA GLY A 222 -18.34 18.06 -1.09
C GLY A 222 -19.86 18.32 -0.98
N PRO A 223 -20.68 17.43 -1.54
CA PRO A 223 -22.13 17.51 -1.48
C PRO A 223 -22.65 17.73 -0.06
N GLY A 224 -23.52 18.70 0.13
CA GLY A 224 -24.06 19.05 1.45
C GLY A 224 -23.01 19.53 2.46
N ASN A 225 -21.94 20.17 2.00
CA ASN A 225 -20.80 20.63 2.80
C ASN A 225 -20.09 19.49 3.57
N LYS A 226 -20.13 18.27 3.03
CA LYS A 226 -19.40 17.13 3.59
C LYS A 226 -17.93 17.18 3.19
N ASN A 227 -17.08 16.61 4.03
CA ASN A 227 -15.67 16.49 3.75
C ASN A 227 -15.41 15.53 2.58
N VAL A 228 -14.53 15.97 1.69
CA VAL A 228 -13.96 15.21 0.58
C VAL A 228 -12.46 15.38 0.60
N ARG A 229 -11.75 14.50 -0.11
CA ARG A 229 -10.30 14.56 -0.24
C ARG A 229 -9.85 15.89 -0.85
N ALA A 230 -8.77 16.45 -0.32
CA ALA A 230 -8.00 17.51 -0.92
C ALA A 230 -6.51 17.21 -0.81
N ASN A 231 -5.74 17.66 -1.78
CA ASN A 231 -4.28 17.66 -1.73
C ASN A 231 -3.83 19.11 -1.76
N PHE A 232 -3.21 19.59 -0.70
CA PHE A 232 -2.76 20.97 -0.55
C PHE A 232 -1.34 21.11 -1.07
N LEU A 233 -1.13 21.96 -2.07
CA LEU A 233 0.17 22.18 -2.70
C LEU A 233 0.98 23.22 -1.98
N PHE A 234 2.23 22.86 -1.73
CA PHE A 234 3.26 23.74 -1.18
C PHE A 234 4.49 23.75 -2.07
N ARG A 235 5.29 24.81 -1.98
CA ARG A 235 6.58 24.91 -2.64
C ARG A 235 7.66 25.43 -1.71
N SER A 236 8.92 25.07 -1.97
CA SER A 236 10.09 25.52 -1.22
C SER A 236 11.32 25.61 -2.12
N LYS A 237 12.27 26.49 -1.77
CA LYS A 237 13.60 26.56 -2.40
C LYS A 237 14.69 25.85 -1.60
N ASP A 238 14.45 25.60 -0.32
CA ASP A 238 15.48 25.18 0.64
C ASP A 238 15.08 24.02 1.54
N LEU A 239 13.86 23.47 1.38
CA LEU A 239 13.27 22.39 2.18
C LEU A 239 12.85 22.79 3.59
N GLU A 240 13.22 23.96 4.07
CA GLU A 240 12.90 24.44 5.40
C GLU A 240 11.72 25.43 5.39
N HIS A 241 11.67 26.32 4.39
CA HIS A 241 10.63 27.33 4.25
C HIS A 241 9.65 26.97 3.13
N TRP A 242 8.42 26.61 3.51
CA TRP A 242 7.37 26.18 2.60
C TRP A 242 6.25 27.22 2.50
N GLU A 243 5.86 27.53 1.28
CA GLU A 243 4.76 28.43 0.95
C GLU A 243 3.57 27.61 0.47
N TYR A 244 2.39 27.81 1.09
CA TYR A 244 1.14 27.27 0.59
C TYR A 244 0.73 27.95 -0.71
N MET A 245 0.34 27.19 -1.71
CA MET A 245 -0.09 27.69 -3.00
C MET A 245 -1.61 27.61 -3.19
N HIS A 246 -2.14 26.39 -3.25
CA HIS A 246 -3.56 26.10 -3.51
C HIS A 246 -3.83 24.59 -3.40
N GLU A 247 -5.08 24.17 -3.57
CA GLU A 247 -5.41 22.76 -3.77
C GLU A 247 -4.81 22.25 -5.09
N PHE A 248 -4.16 21.08 -5.05
CA PHE A 248 -3.37 20.55 -6.17
C PHE A 248 -4.23 19.92 -7.27
N VAL A 249 -5.21 19.07 -6.89
CA VAL A 249 -6.09 18.40 -7.86
C VAL A 249 -7.20 19.34 -8.27
N LYS A 250 -7.30 19.61 -9.57
CA LYS A 250 -8.33 20.46 -10.12
C LYS A 250 -9.61 19.66 -10.38
N ASP A 251 -10.75 20.18 -9.90
CA ASP A 251 -12.09 19.64 -10.16
C ASP A 251 -12.18 18.13 -9.89
N ASP A 252 -11.67 17.65 -8.76
CA ASP A 252 -11.64 16.24 -8.40
C ASP A 252 -13.07 15.66 -8.28
N ARG A 253 -13.53 15.04 -9.38
CA ARG A 253 -14.85 14.41 -9.48
C ARG A 253 -14.84 12.93 -9.11
N PHE A 254 -13.68 12.38 -8.75
CA PHE A 254 -13.51 10.98 -8.39
C PHE A 254 -13.47 10.75 -6.89
N THR A 255 -13.45 11.82 -6.08
CA THR A 255 -13.49 11.75 -4.63
C THR A 255 -14.87 11.35 -4.12
N LEU A 256 -14.90 10.54 -3.08
CA LEU A 256 -16.12 10.20 -2.34
C LEU A 256 -16.22 11.01 -1.05
N ILE A 257 -17.44 11.15 -0.53
CA ILE A 257 -17.65 11.75 0.80
C ILE A 257 -16.88 10.95 1.84
N GLY A 258 -16.05 11.63 2.62
CA GLY A 258 -15.21 11.03 3.64
C GLY A 258 -13.83 10.54 3.18
N ASP A 259 -13.53 10.54 1.87
CA ASP A 259 -12.18 10.27 1.38
C ASP A 259 -11.17 11.24 2.00
N ASP A 260 -9.96 10.76 2.30
CA ASP A 260 -8.90 11.55 2.93
C ASP A 260 -7.58 11.59 2.15
N GLY A 261 -7.39 10.69 1.18
CA GLY A 261 -6.24 10.71 0.27
C GLY A 261 -4.89 10.52 0.96
N ALA A 262 -4.84 9.70 2.01
CA ALA A 262 -3.62 9.39 2.76
C ALA A 262 -2.54 8.76 1.87
N CYS A 263 -1.28 8.86 2.27
CA CYS A 263 -0.12 8.28 1.58
C CYS A 263 -0.06 8.66 0.08
N PRO A 264 -0.08 9.95 -0.29
CA PRO A 264 -0.05 10.36 -1.70
C PRO A 264 1.34 10.17 -2.31
N TYR A 265 1.39 9.65 -3.56
CA TYR A 265 2.60 9.53 -4.39
C TYR A 265 2.31 10.04 -5.78
N PHE A 266 2.91 11.16 -6.16
CA PHE A 266 2.69 11.82 -7.44
C PHE A 266 3.90 11.67 -8.35
N TRP A 267 3.74 10.92 -9.47
CA TRP A 267 4.82 10.59 -10.39
C TRP A 267 4.40 10.65 -11.87
N PRO A 268 5.33 10.91 -12.80
CA PRO A 268 5.08 10.70 -14.22
C PRO A 268 4.93 9.21 -14.53
N ILE A 269 4.06 8.86 -15.48
CA ILE A 269 3.85 7.51 -16.00
C ILE A 269 3.53 7.58 -17.50
N GLY A 270 4.39 7.04 -18.35
CA GLY A 270 4.29 7.22 -19.81
C GLY A 270 4.24 8.72 -20.17
N ASN A 271 3.18 9.12 -20.87
CA ASN A 271 2.91 10.51 -21.22
C ASN A 271 1.92 11.23 -20.28
N LYS A 272 1.55 10.60 -19.16
CA LYS A 272 0.64 11.11 -18.13
C LYS A 272 1.34 11.25 -16.77
N TYR A 273 0.54 11.57 -15.76
CA TYR A 273 0.92 11.53 -14.35
C TYR A 273 -0.05 10.65 -13.59
N ILE A 274 0.45 10.01 -12.55
CA ILE A 274 -0.33 9.21 -11.61
C ILE A 274 -0.20 9.78 -10.20
N LEU A 275 -1.32 9.90 -9.51
CA LEU A 275 -1.40 10.17 -8.08
C LEU A 275 -1.93 8.91 -7.41
N ASN A 276 -1.05 8.14 -6.77
CA ASN A 276 -1.42 6.99 -5.96
C ASN A 276 -1.73 7.45 -4.55
N PHE A 277 -2.72 6.86 -3.90
CA PHE A 277 -3.07 7.19 -2.51
C PHE A 277 -3.93 6.10 -1.87
N PHE A 278 -4.12 6.21 -0.58
CA PHE A 278 -5.05 5.40 0.19
C PHE A 278 -6.20 6.26 0.74
N SER A 279 -7.37 5.68 0.86
CA SER A 279 -8.49 6.27 1.60
C SER A 279 -8.97 5.31 2.67
N HIS A 280 -9.07 5.77 3.92
CA HIS A 280 -9.64 4.98 5.02
C HIS A 280 -11.11 4.63 4.78
N MET A 281 -11.79 5.34 3.88
CA MET A 281 -13.18 5.06 3.49
C MET A 281 -13.30 4.09 2.32
N SER A 282 -12.44 4.19 1.31
CA SER A 282 -12.66 3.55 0.01
C SER A 282 -11.46 2.77 -0.52
N GLY A 283 -10.37 2.63 0.27
CA GLY A 283 -9.22 1.78 -0.01
C GLY A 283 -8.13 2.43 -0.87
N GLY A 284 -7.20 1.59 -1.35
CA GLY A 284 -6.10 1.98 -2.23
C GLY A 284 -6.60 2.37 -3.62
N GLN A 285 -6.16 3.52 -4.11
CA GLN A 285 -6.66 4.14 -5.33
C GLN A 285 -5.57 4.88 -6.08
N TYR A 286 -5.88 5.24 -7.32
CA TYR A 286 -5.07 6.15 -8.11
C TYR A 286 -5.95 7.09 -8.96
N LEU A 287 -5.38 8.24 -9.30
CA LEU A 287 -5.86 9.11 -10.35
C LEU A 287 -4.81 9.14 -11.47
N LEU A 288 -5.25 9.04 -12.73
CA LEU A 288 -4.43 9.31 -13.91
C LEU A 288 -4.87 10.65 -14.51
N GLY A 289 -3.93 11.40 -15.07
CA GLY A 289 -4.25 12.68 -15.66
C GLY A 289 -3.06 13.46 -16.19
N ASP A 290 -3.28 14.75 -16.43
CA ASP A 290 -2.29 15.68 -16.97
C ASP A 290 -1.81 16.64 -15.89
N TYR A 291 -0.52 16.94 -15.85
CA TYR A 291 0.05 17.97 -14.99
C TYR A 291 0.21 19.28 -15.76
N ASP A 292 -0.65 20.25 -15.47
CA ASP A 292 -0.50 21.63 -15.93
C ASP A 292 0.68 22.29 -15.21
N LYS A 293 1.86 22.16 -15.79
CA LYS A 293 3.12 22.68 -15.22
C LYS A 293 3.16 24.21 -15.10
N LYS A 294 2.29 24.94 -15.83
CA LYS A 294 2.22 26.40 -15.77
C LYS A 294 1.48 26.88 -14.52
N ASN A 295 0.39 26.20 -14.18
CA ASN A 295 -0.46 26.56 -13.06
C ASN A 295 -0.25 25.67 -11.84
N ASP A 296 0.64 24.67 -11.93
CA ASP A 296 0.91 23.69 -10.90
C ASP A 296 -0.36 22.96 -10.42
N LYS A 297 -1.18 22.50 -11.39
CA LYS A 297 -2.43 21.79 -11.17
C LYS A 297 -2.38 20.40 -11.77
N PHE A 298 -2.85 19.40 -11.04
CA PHE A 298 -3.11 18.08 -11.57
C PHE A 298 -4.57 17.97 -12.03
N ILE A 299 -4.78 17.62 -13.30
CA ILE A 299 -6.09 17.48 -13.93
C ILE A 299 -6.35 15.99 -14.07
N ALA A 300 -7.11 15.41 -13.14
CA ALA A 300 -7.46 14.00 -13.17
C ALA A 300 -8.45 13.72 -14.31
N THR A 301 -8.11 12.77 -15.20
CA THR A 301 -8.93 12.36 -16.34
C THR A 301 -9.56 10.98 -16.15
N SER A 302 -8.95 10.13 -15.31
CA SER A 302 -9.49 8.82 -14.94
C SER A 302 -9.06 8.43 -13.52
N ALA A 303 -9.70 7.42 -12.96
CA ALA A 303 -9.44 6.89 -11.64
C ALA A 303 -9.59 5.38 -11.62
N GLY A 304 -8.90 4.72 -10.70
CA GLY A 304 -9.05 3.29 -10.47
C GLY A 304 -8.68 2.88 -9.05
N LYS A 305 -8.79 1.60 -8.77
CA LYS A 305 -8.59 1.03 -7.43
C LYS A 305 -7.58 -0.11 -7.46
N TYR A 306 -6.83 -0.25 -6.36
CA TYR A 306 -5.94 -1.38 -6.10
C TYR A 306 -6.59 -2.45 -5.26
N ASN A 307 -7.63 -2.10 -4.50
CA ASN A 307 -8.52 -3.05 -3.84
C ASN A 307 -9.98 -2.66 -4.08
N GLN A 308 -10.82 -3.64 -4.30
CA GLN A 308 -12.21 -3.48 -4.68
C GLN A 308 -13.18 -3.65 -3.50
N GLY A 309 -12.66 -4.15 -2.38
CA GLY A 309 -13.35 -4.29 -1.10
C GLY A 309 -12.71 -3.44 0.00
N ALA A 310 -13.14 -3.62 1.24
CA ALA A 310 -12.54 -2.97 2.39
C ALA A 310 -11.06 -3.37 2.55
N ALA A 311 -10.20 -2.47 3.06
CA ALA A 311 -8.81 -2.83 3.36
C ALA A 311 -8.72 -3.79 4.55
N HIS A 312 -9.55 -3.62 5.57
CA HIS A 312 -9.71 -4.52 6.71
C HIS A 312 -10.90 -5.47 6.58
N PRO A 313 -10.70 -6.73 7.00
CA PRO A 313 -9.46 -7.45 7.23
C PRO A 313 -8.79 -7.94 5.93
N SER A 314 -7.56 -8.41 5.99
CA SER A 314 -6.89 -9.21 4.94
C SER A 314 -6.63 -8.54 3.59
N GLY A 315 -6.94 -7.26 3.41
CA GLY A 315 -6.81 -6.56 2.14
C GLY A 315 -5.56 -5.69 2.03
N VAL A 316 -5.30 -5.26 0.80
CA VAL A 316 -4.28 -4.25 0.47
C VAL A 316 -4.61 -2.94 1.16
N HIS A 317 -3.58 -2.24 1.65
CA HIS A 317 -3.71 -1.00 2.40
C HIS A 317 -2.92 0.14 1.71
N ALA A 318 -2.00 0.79 2.41
CA ALA A 318 -1.30 1.97 1.93
C ALA A 318 -0.21 1.67 0.89
N PRO A 319 -0.01 2.54 -0.12
CA PRO A 319 1.07 2.42 -1.09
C PRO A 319 2.38 3.05 -0.63
N SER A 320 3.49 2.60 -1.22
CA SER A 320 4.71 3.38 -1.43
C SER A 320 5.16 3.21 -2.88
N ALA A 321 5.51 4.31 -3.55
CA ALA A 321 5.77 4.27 -4.97
C ALA A 321 6.92 5.21 -5.40
N THR A 322 7.65 4.80 -6.47
CA THR A 322 8.74 5.57 -7.08
C THR A 322 8.83 5.30 -8.58
N PRO A 323 9.32 6.23 -9.41
CA PRO A 323 9.57 5.95 -10.83
C PRO A 323 10.57 4.80 -11.02
N ASP A 324 10.37 4.00 -12.08
CA ASP A 324 11.28 2.93 -12.48
C ASP A 324 12.48 3.42 -13.34
N GLY A 325 12.51 4.71 -13.68
CA GLY A 325 13.49 5.30 -14.58
C GLY A 325 13.25 4.98 -16.07
N LYS A 326 12.20 4.24 -16.43
CA LYS A 326 11.88 3.82 -17.81
C LYS A 326 10.48 4.23 -18.27
N GLY A 327 9.80 5.07 -17.46
CA GLY A 327 8.46 5.58 -17.76
C GLY A 327 7.34 4.84 -17.04
N GLY A 328 7.66 3.85 -16.22
CA GLY A 328 6.75 3.18 -15.29
C GLY A 328 6.91 3.67 -13.85
N VAL A 329 6.12 3.09 -12.95
CA VAL A 329 6.17 3.36 -11.51
C VAL A 329 6.22 2.04 -10.75
N MET A 330 7.25 1.85 -9.93
CA MET A 330 7.31 0.77 -8.96
C MET A 330 6.44 1.10 -7.76
N ILE A 331 5.62 0.16 -7.30
CA ILE A 331 4.75 0.33 -6.15
C ILE A 331 4.73 -0.94 -5.28
N ILE A 332 4.66 -0.74 -3.98
CA ILE A 332 4.47 -1.78 -2.98
C ILE A 332 3.39 -1.33 -1.99
N PHE A 333 2.65 -2.28 -1.44
CA PHE A 333 1.60 -2.01 -0.46
C PHE A 333 1.84 -2.85 0.79
N ASN A 334 1.32 -2.41 1.95
CA ASN A 334 1.11 -3.35 3.04
C ASN A 334 -0.25 -4.04 2.89
N MET A 335 -0.38 -5.20 3.53
CA MET A 335 -1.63 -5.96 3.63
C MET A 335 -2.01 -6.16 5.08
N ASN A 336 -3.25 -5.85 5.40
CA ASN A 336 -3.79 -5.98 6.74
C ASN A 336 -3.87 -7.45 7.20
N ALA A 337 -3.76 -7.66 8.50
CA ALA A 337 -3.92 -8.99 9.09
C ALA A 337 -5.36 -9.48 8.93
N GLY A 338 -5.52 -10.80 8.73
CA GLY A 338 -6.81 -11.49 8.66
C GLY A 338 -7.05 -12.44 9.82
N ARG A 339 -6.10 -12.56 10.74
CA ARG A 339 -6.21 -13.25 12.02
C ARG A 339 -5.15 -12.74 12.98
N PRO A 340 -5.31 -12.95 14.30
CA PRO A 340 -4.25 -12.67 15.27
C PRO A 340 -2.99 -13.51 14.99
N THR A 341 -1.81 -12.88 15.14
CA THR A 341 -0.50 -13.52 15.07
C THR A 341 0.35 -13.06 16.26
N GLU A 342 1.37 -13.83 16.63
CA GLU A 342 2.25 -13.48 17.73
C GLU A 342 3.56 -12.89 17.21
N GLY A 343 3.89 -11.67 17.67
CA GLY A 343 5.15 -10.99 17.36
C GLY A 343 5.26 -10.43 15.94
N TRP A 344 4.24 -10.55 15.10
CA TRP A 344 4.11 -9.94 13.78
C TRP A 344 2.63 -9.84 13.37
N ASN A 345 2.29 -9.09 12.32
CA ASN A 345 0.89 -8.99 11.89
C ASN A 345 0.71 -8.79 10.38
N GLN A 346 1.17 -7.67 9.84
CA GLN A 346 1.01 -7.29 8.44
C GLN A 346 2.23 -7.72 7.62
N ILE A 347 2.10 -7.64 6.31
CA ILE A 347 3.13 -7.96 5.33
C ILE A 347 3.15 -6.91 4.23
N MET A 348 4.23 -6.88 3.43
CA MET A 348 4.21 -6.18 2.14
C MET A 348 3.71 -7.11 1.04
N THR A 349 3.02 -6.56 0.03
CA THR A 349 2.76 -7.25 -1.24
C THR A 349 4.07 -7.52 -1.98
N LEU A 350 4.04 -8.32 -3.03
CA LEU A 350 5.10 -8.25 -4.03
C LEU A 350 5.17 -6.84 -4.62
N PRO A 351 6.35 -6.34 -4.95
CA PRO A 351 6.49 -5.12 -5.74
C PRO A 351 5.78 -5.28 -7.09
N ARG A 352 5.14 -4.20 -7.55
CA ARG A 352 4.45 -4.16 -8.83
C ARG A 352 5.04 -3.08 -9.71
N LEU A 353 5.15 -3.35 -11.00
CA LEU A 353 5.39 -2.36 -12.03
C LEU A 353 4.03 -1.87 -12.55
N LEU A 354 3.81 -0.57 -12.42
CA LEU A 354 2.69 0.11 -13.05
C LEU A 354 3.14 0.68 -14.40
N THR A 355 2.35 0.45 -15.44
CA THR A 355 2.59 0.99 -16.78
C THR A 355 1.33 1.65 -17.32
N LEU A 356 1.49 2.64 -18.18
CA LEU A 356 0.38 3.25 -18.88
C LEU A 356 0.06 2.40 -20.13
N LEU A 357 -1.12 1.79 -20.13
CA LEU A 357 -1.64 1.02 -21.26
C LEU A 357 -2.36 1.96 -22.26
N PRO A 358 -2.64 1.49 -23.48
CA PRO A 358 -3.46 2.23 -24.43
C PRO A 358 -4.81 2.65 -23.81
N ASN A 359 -5.33 3.80 -24.23
CA ASN A 359 -6.58 4.42 -23.72
C ASN A 359 -6.52 4.86 -22.23
N ASP A 360 -5.34 5.24 -21.75
CA ASP A 360 -5.11 5.74 -20.39
C ASP A 360 -5.52 4.73 -19.30
N GLU A 361 -5.29 3.45 -19.56
CA GLU A 361 -5.48 2.37 -18.57
C GLU A 361 -4.20 2.06 -17.84
N LEU A 362 -4.32 1.54 -16.63
CA LEU A 362 -3.18 1.15 -15.80
C LEU A 362 -2.91 -0.35 -15.96
N GLY A 363 -1.70 -0.69 -16.37
CA GLY A 363 -1.16 -2.05 -16.28
C GLY A 363 -0.54 -2.31 -14.93
N GLN A 364 -0.61 -3.57 -14.47
CA GLN A 364 0.01 -4.05 -13.24
C GLN A 364 0.66 -5.41 -13.47
N GLU A 365 1.97 -5.50 -13.26
CA GLU A 365 2.72 -6.76 -13.32
C GLU A 365 3.61 -6.90 -12.08
N PRO A 366 3.95 -8.15 -11.66
CA PRO A 366 4.95 -8.32 -10.61
C PRO A 366 6.29 -7.75 -11.08
N ALA A 367 7.02 -7.12 -10.18
CA ALA A 367 8.31 -6.48 -10.42
C ALA A 367 9.42 -7.13 -9.61
N GLY A 368 10.67 -6.90 -10.04
CA GLY A 368 11.85 -7.46 -9.41
C GLY A 368 12.22 -8.85 -9.96
N ASP A 369 13.27 -9.45 -9.40
CA ASP A 369 13.81 -10.75 -9.84
C ASP A 369 13.09 -11.92 -9.16
N ILE A 370 11.74 -11.94 -9.24
CA ILE A 370 10.92 -12.97 -8.58
C ILE A 370 11.18 -14.37 -9.14
N GLU A 371 11.56 -14.47 -10.40
CA GLU A 371 11.88 -15.72 -11.07
C GLU A 371 13.09 -16.43 -10.47
N SER A 372 14.04 -15.71 -9.88
CA SER A 372 15.23 -16.29 -9.20
C SER A 372 14.86 -17.19 -8.01
N LEU A 373 13.68 -17.03 -7.45
CA LEU A 373 13.19 -17.84 -6.34
C LEU A 373 12.63 -19.20 -6.80
N ARG A 374 12.37 -19.41 -8.09
CA ARG A 374 11.72 -20.60 -8.63
C ARG A 374 12.62 -21.82 -8.53
N TYR A 375 12.04 -22.93 -8.12
CA TYR A 375 12.67 -24.26 -8.18
C TYR A 375 11.62 -25.34 -8.30
N ASN A 376 12.02 -26.59 -8.57
CA ASN A 376 11.13 -27.75 -8.69
C ASN A 376 9.95 -27.52 -9.66
N ALA A 377 10.28 -27.08 -10.89
CA ALA A 377 9.31 -26.80 -11.92
C ALA A 377 8.42 -28.02 -12.24
N LYS A 378 7.13 -27.76 -12.43
CA LYS A 378 6.15 -28.71 -12.92
C LYS A 378 5.44 -28.09 -14.10
N HIS A 379 5.12 -28.90 -15.10
CA HIS A 379 4.42 -28.49 -16.30
C HIS A 379 3.19 -29.36 -16.56
N ILE A 380 2.10 -28.75 -16.97
CA ILE A 380 0.91 -29.44 -17.49
C ILE A 380 0.67 -28.93 -18.90
N GLU A 381 0.71 -29.85 -19.87
CA GLU A 381 0.33 -29.62 -21.26
C GLU A 381 -1.17 -29.27 -21.40
N ALA A 382 -1.59 -28.95 -22.61
CA ALA A 382 -2.97 -28.60 -22.88
C ALA A 382 -3.95 -29.66 -22.35
N LEU A 383 -4.93 -29.19 -21.58
CA LEU A 383 -5.94 -30.03 -20.92
C LEU A 383 -7.34 -29.50 -21.22
N ASN A 384 -8.23 -30.38 -21.75
CA ASN A 384 -9.64 -30.02 -21.84
C ASN A 384 -10.28 -30.00 -20.44
N ILE A 385 -11.02 -28.95 -20.13
CA ILE A 385 -11.76 -28.78 -18.87
C ILE A 385 -13.24 -29.04 -19.18
N PRO A 386 -13.79 -30.23 -18.89
CA PRO A 386 -15.19 -30.55 -19.17
C PRO A 386 -16.13 -29.63 -18.38
N ALA A 387 -17.30 -29.39 -18.95
CA ALA A 387 -18.33 -28.59 -18.30
C ALA A 387 -18.73 -29.18 -16.94
N ASN A 388 -18.75 -28.35 -15.90
CA ASN A 388 -19.22 -28.65 -14.54
C ASN A 388 -18.46 -29.77 -13.79
N GLN A 389 -17.27 -30.13 -14.27
CA GLN A 389 -16.40 -31.10 -13.60
C GLN A 389 -15.15 -30.42 -13.03
N GLU A 390 -14.80 -30.77 -11.79
CA GLU A 390 -13.55 -30.34 -11.17
C GLU A 390 -12.44 -31.33 -11.53
N ILE A 391 -11.32 -30.82 -12.00
CA ILE A 391 -10.11 -31.58 -12.26
C ILE A 391 -9.05 -31.21 -11.23
N VAL A 392 -8.64 -32.16 -10.41
CA VAL A 392 -7.49 -31.98 -9.52
C VAL A 392 -6.22 -32.08 -10.35
N LEU A 393 -5.37 -31.04 -10.29
CA LEU A 393 -4.12 -30.95 -11.03
C LEU A 393 -3.03 -31.72 -10.28
N LYS A 394 -2.93 -33.03 -10.59
CA LYS A 394 -2.01 -33.95 -9.91
C LYS A 394 -0.56 -33.49 -10.01
N GLY A 395 0.14 -33.49 -8.86
CA GLY A 395 1.54 -33.06 -8.77
C GLY A 395 1.75 -31.56 -8.64
N ILE A 396 0.69 -30.75 -8.74
CA ILE A 396 0.74 -29.32 -8.43
C ILE A 396 0.26 -29.14 -6.99
N THR A 397 1.21 -28.95 -6.08
CA THR A 397 0.95 -28.81 -4.63
C THR A 397 1.98 -27.89 -4.00
N GLY A 398 1.54 -27.06 -3.05
CA GLY A 398 2.41 -26.17 -2.30
C GLY A 398 1.65 -25.09 -1.55
N ASN A 399 2.31 -24.49 -0.59
CA ASN A 399 1.83 -23.31 0.13
C ASN A 399 2.82 -22.12 0.04
N SER A 400 3.88 -22.28 -0.74
CA SER A 400 4.85 -21.23 -1.11
C SER A 400 5.29 -21.54 -2.54
N MET A 401 4.50 -21.03 -3.52
CA MET A 401 4.65 -21.40 -4.91
C MET A 401 4.14 -20.30 -5.86
N GLU A 402 4.61 -20.36 -7.09
CA GLU A 402 4.03 -19.61 -8.22
C GLU A 402 3.34 -20.57 -9.18
N ILE A 403 2.20 -20.15 -9.73
CA ILE A 403 1.50 -20.82 -10.82
C ILE A 403 1.37 -19.81 -11.97
N SER A 404 1.82 -20.20 -13.16
CA SER A 404 1.56 -19.48 -14.42
C SER A 404 0.60 -20.32 -15.25
N ALA A 405 -0.57 -19.79 -15.63
CA ALA A 405 -1.57 -20.52 -16.37
C ALA A 405 -2.11 -19.71 -17.55
N GLU A 406 -2.28 -20.36 -18.71
CA GLU A 406 -2.95 -19.80 -19.87
C GLU A 406 -4.25 -20.56 -20.14
N ILE A 407 -5.39 -19.84 -20.13
CA ILE A 407 -6.73 -20.42 -20.19
C ILE A 407 -7.50 -19.84 -21.37
N ASP A 408 -7.98 -20.71 -22.25
CA ASP A 408 -8.92 -20.39 -23.31
C ASP A 408 -10.35 -20.73 -22.81
N PHE A 409 -11.16 -19.72 -22.68
CA PHE A 409 -12.55 -19.89 -22.23
C PHE A 409 -13.42 -20.66 -23.22
N LYS A 410 -13.05 -20.68 -24.52
CA LYS A 410 -13.97 -21.14 -25.57
C LYS A 410 -15.35 -20.49 -25.41
N ASN A 411 -16.37 -21.33 -25.12
CA ASN A 411 -17.75 -20.90 -24.86
C ASN A 411 -18.09 -20.79 -23.38
N SER A 412 -17.17 -21.14 -22.48
CA SER A 412 -17.38 -20.98 -21.04
C SER A 412 -17.38 -19.50 -20.65
N GLU A 413 -18.16 -19.15 -19.66
CA GLU A 413 -18.20 -17.81 -19.09
C GLU A 413 -17.61 -17.72 -17.68
N LEU A 414 -17.28 -18.89 -17.09
CA LEU A 414 -16.70 -18.95 -15.76
C LEU A 414 -15.65 -20.07 -15.65
N ILE A 415 -14.47 -19.69 -15.20
CA ILE A 415 -13.39 -20.61 -14.83
C ILE A 415 -13.07 -20.41 -13.34
N GLU A 416 -12.92 -21.50 -12.63
CA GLU A 416 -12.54 -21.54 -11.22
C GLU A 416 -11.20 -22.30 -11.08
N LEU A 417 -10.19 -21.62 -10.56
CA LEU A 417 -8.91 -22.20 -10.15
C LEU A 417 -8.91 -22.21 -8.62
N ASN A 418 -8.91 -23.40 -8.01
CA ASN A 418 -8.84 -23.54 -6.57
C ASN A 418 -7.39 -23.80 -6.17
N VAL A 419 -6.88 -23.04 -5.23
CA VAL A 419 -5.55 -23.20 -4.63
C VAL A 419 -5.68 -23.44 -3.13
N LEU A 420 -4.59 -23.88 -2.48
CA LEU A 420 -4.62 -24.22 -1.05
C LEU A 420 -5.80 -25.15 -0.73
N ARG A 421 -6.04 -26.11 -1.61
CA ARG A 421 -7.16 -27.05 -1.54
C ARG A 421 -6.76 -28.30 -0.74
N SER A 422 -7.53 -28.63 0.29
CA SER A 422 -7.39 -29.92 0.99
C SER A 422 -7.83 -31.10 0.10
N PRO A 423 -7.34 -32.32 0.34
CA PRO A 423 -7.67 -33.48 -0.49
C PRO A 423 -9.17 -33.72 -0.67
N ASN A 424 -9.94 -33.61 0.41
CA ASN A 424 -11.40 -33.82 0.39
C ASN A 424 -12.21 -32.52 0.20
N LYS A 425 -11.50 -31.39 -0.08
CA LYS A 425 -12.14 -30.09 -0.30
C LYS A 425 -12.85 -29.52 0.93
N GLU A 426 -12.35 -29.78 2.14
CA GLU A 426 -12.80 -29.12 3.36
C GLU A 426 -12.42 -27.65 3.36
N GLU A 427 -11.22 -27.35 2.82
CA GLU A 427 -10.69 -25.99 2.63
C GLU A 427 -10.19 -25.82 1.21
N TYR A 428 -10.42 -24.64 0.63
CA TYR A 428 -9.87 -24.21 -0.65
C TYR A 428 -10.10 -22.72 -0.86
N THR A 429 -9.15 -22.07 -1.53
CA THR A 429 -9.26 -20.67 -1.92
C THR A 429 -9.62 -20.58 -3.39
N ARG A 430 -10.71 -19.88 -3.70
CA ARG A 430 -11.24 -19.77 -5.06
C ARG A 430 -10.64 -18.56 -5.76
N ILE A 431 -10.07 -18.78 -6.93
CA ILE A 431 -9.73 -17.75 -7.91
C ILE A 431 -10.71 -17.94 -9.07
N ILE A 432 -11.55 -16.93 -9.32
CA ILE A 432 -12.64 -17.05 -10.28
C ILE A 432 -12.44 -16.01 -11.39
N LEU A 433 -12.54 -16.47 -12.63
CA LEU A 433 -12.58 -15.62 -13.81
C LEU A 433 -13.98 -15.65 -14.40
N TYR A 434 -14.59 -14.47 -14.55
CA TYR A 434 -15.88 -14.28 -15.19
C TYR A 434 -15.67 -13.56 -16.52
N LYS A 435 -15.87 -14.26 -17.64
CA LYS A 435 -15.74 -13.66 -18.97
C LYS A 435 -16.94 -12.77 -19.29
N ASP A 436 -16.66 -11.51 -19.67
CA ASP A 436 -17.66 -10.54 -20.14
C ASP A 436 -18.83 -10.28 -19.17
N LYS A 437 -18.60 -10.41 -17.85
CA LYS A 437 -19.64 -10.21 -16.81
C LYS A 437 -19.54 -8.87 -16.08
N GLY A 438 -18.51 -8.06 -16.36
CA GLY A 438 -18.38 -6.71 -15.81
C GLY A 438 -19.15 -5.65 -16.56
N PHE A 439 -18.92 -4.38 -16.21
CA PHE A 439 -19.55 -3.25 -16.88
C PHE A 439 -19.09 -3.10 -18.33
N PRO A 440 -19.95 -2.56 -19.22
CA PRO A 440 -19.53 -2.19 -20.58
C PRO A 440 -18.40 -1.18 -20.54
N LYS A 441 -17.38 -1.35 -21.38
CA LYS A 441 -16.26 -0.43 -21.52
C LYS A 441 -16.49 0.54 -22.67
N GLY A 442 -16.11 1.80 -22.49
CA GLY A 442 -16.09 2.82 -23.53
C GLY A 442 -17.46 3.23 -24.07
N ARG A 443 -18.55 2.95 -23.34
CA ARG A 443 -19.84 3.60 -23.60
C ARG A 443 -19.84 4.98 -22.92
N GLU A 444 -19.67 6.01 -23.71
CA GLU A 444 -20.17 7.32 -23.32
C GLU A 444 -21.70 7.27 -23.42
N TYR A 445 -22.39 7.52 -22.33
CA TYR A 445 -23.84 7.71 -22.33
C TYR A 445 -24.17 9.03 -23.03
N GLY A 446 -24.51 8.95 -24.30
CA GLY A 446 -24.96 10.06 -25.11
C GLY A 446 -25.70 9.57 -26.34
N PRO A 447 -26.43 10.43 -27.11
CA PRO A 447 -27.20 10.05 -28.27
C PRO A 447 -26.36 9.63 -29.49
N LEU A 448 -25.07 9.41 -29.31
CA LEU A 448 -24.16 8.96 -30.37
C LEU A 448 -24.35 7.46 -30.61
N ALA A 449 -25.36 7.13 -31.38
CA ALA A 449 -25.41 5.89 -32.11
C ALA A 449 -24.12 5.77 -32.92
N GLY A 450 -23.18 4.91 -32.50
CA GLY A 450 -21.93 4.67 -33.23
C GLY A 450 -20.66 4.68 -32.41
N ALA A 451 -20.70 4.94 -31.08
CA ALA A 451 -19.54 4.69 -30.23
C ALA A 451 -19.14 3.21 -30.33
N PRO A 452 -17.86 2.87 -30.58
CA PRO A 452 -17.43 1.49 -30.72
C PRO A 452 -17.79 0.72 -29.45
N ASN A 453 -18.58 -0.37 -29.63
CA ASN A 453 -18.85 -1.30 -28.55
C ASN A 453 -17.53 -2.02 -28.20
N ARG A 454 -16.82 -1.56 -27.17
CA ARG A 454 -15.55 -2.16 -26.72
C ARG A 454 -15.75 -3.44 -25.92
N GLY A 455 -16.96 -4.00 -25.91
CA GLY A 455 -17.30 -5.19 -25.13
C GLY A 455 -17.56 -4.90 -23.66
N ARG A 456 -17.63 -5.95 -22.87
CA ARG A 456 -17.74 -5.90 -21.42
C ARG A 456 -16.40 -6.26 -20.79
N ALA A 457 -16.14 -5.71 -19.62
CA ALA A 457 -15.04 -6.17 -18.78
C ALA A 457 -15.29 -7.64 -18.36
N SER A 458 -14.23 -8.42 -18.34
CA SER A 458 -14.17 -9.66 -17.57
C SER A 458 -13.81 -9.32 -16.13
N LEU A 459 -14.00 -10.26 -15.20
CA LEU A 459 -13.69 -10.04 -13.80
C LEU A 459 -12.76 -11.14 -13.28
N VAL A 460 -11.79 -10.77 -12.47
CA VAL A 460 -11.00 -11.69 -11.64
C VAL A 460 -11.42 -11.51 -10.19
N SER A 461 -11.62 -12.62 -9.46
CA SER A 461 -12.03 -12.60 -8.06
C SER A 461 -11.21 -13.58 -7.23
N ILE A 462 -10.82 -13.19 -6.01
CA ILE A 462 -10.38 -14.13 -4.96
C ILE A 462 -11.47 -14.18 -3.91
N GLU A 463 -11.86 -15.38 -3.52
CA GLU A 463 -12.87 -15.64 -2.50
C GLU A 463 -12.32 -16.54 -1.40
N SER A 464 -12.45 -16.12 -0.13
CA SER A 464 -11.93 -16.81 1.03
C SER A 464 -13.01 -17.53 1.88
N SER A 465 -14.27 -17.61 1.42
CA SER A 465 -15.38 -18.20 2.19
C SER A 465 -15.15 -19.65 2.61
N TYR A 466 -14.34 -20.38 1.84
CA TYR A 466 -14.00 -21.78 2.08
C TYR A 466 -12.52 -22.00 2.39
N SER A 467 -11.77 -20.91 2.64
CA SER A 467 -10.30 -21.00 2.73
C SER A 467 -9.79 -21.45 4.08
N SER A 468 -10.63 -21.55 5.09
CA SER A 468 -10.21 -21.90 6.44
C SER A 468 -11.34 -22.51 7.27
N ILE A 469 -10.99 -23.51 8.07
CA ILE A 469 -11.83 -24.07 9.13
C ILE A 469 -11.55 -23.43 10.50
N LEU A 470 -10.60 -22.50 10.58
CA LEU A 470 -10.20 -21.86 11.83
C LEU A 470 -11.24 -20.85 12.31
N PRO A 471 -11.57 -20.84 13.62
CA PRO A 471 -12.61 -19.97 14.16
C PRO A 471 -12.17 -18.52 14.34
N ASP A 472 -10.89 -18.21 14.26
CA ASP A 472 -10.29 -16.91 14.52
C ASP A 472 -9.85 -16.18 13.23
N VAL A 473 -10.18 -16.70 12.06
CA VAL A 473 -9.98 -16.02 10.78
C VAL A 473 -11.08 -15.01 10.56
N LEU A 474 -10.71 -13.77 10.30
CA LEU A 474 -11.65 -12.68 10.07
C LEU A 474 -12.21 -12.79 8.64
N LEU A 475 -13.53 -12.78 8.55
CA LEU A 475 -14.24 -12.86 7.27
C LEU A 475 -13.98 -11.62 6.41
N ARG A 476 -13.71 -11.84 5.12
CA ARG A 476 -13.60 -10.82 4.09
C ARG A 476 -14.53 -11.13 2.92
N ALA A 477 -15.19 -10.09 2.38
CA ALA A 477 -15.89 -10.18 1.11
C ALA A 477 -14.92 -10.48 -0.05
N PRO A 478 -15.38 -11.10 -1.15
CA PRO A 478 -14.54 -11.37 -2.31
C PRO A 478 -13.86 -10.10 -2.84
N GLU A 479 -12.59 -10.21 -3.19
CA GLU A 479 -11.84 -9.17 -3.88
C GLU A 479 -12.03 -9.38 -5.38
N THR A 480 -12.81 -8.50 -6.03
CA THR A 480 -13.22 -8.68 -7.42
C THR A 480 -12.88 -7.44 -8.26
N ALA A 481 -12.07 -7.61 -9.29
CA ALA A 481 -11.55 -6.53 -10.12
C ALA A 481 -11.80 -6.75 -11.61
N PRO A 482 -12.00 -5.69 -12.41
CA PRO A 482 -12.17 -5.80 -13.86
C PRO A 482 -10.82 -5.97 -14.59
N PHE A 483 -10.84 -6.74 -15.67
CA PHE A 483 -9.78 -6.80 -16.68
C PHE A 483 -10.39 -7.00 -18.07
N PHE A 484 -9.60 -6.87 -19.13
CA PHE A 484 -10.11 -6.97 -20.50
C PHE A 484 -9.54 -8.16 -21.24
N LEU A 485 -10.41 -8.82 -22.00
CA LEU A 485 -10.08 -9.82 -22.99
C LEU A 485 -10.57 -9.36 -24.36
N ALA A 486 -9.68 -9.26 -25.33
CA ALA A 486 -10.08 -9.11 -26.74
C ALA A 486 -10.75 -10.39 -27.23
N LYS A 487 -11.50 -10.30 -28.32
CA LYS A 487 -12.15 -11.49 -28.91
C LYS A 487 -11.09 -12.53 -29.27
N GLY A 488 -11.21 -13.71 -28.69
CA GLY A 488 -10.27 -14.83 -28.92
C GLY A 488 -9.00 -14.78 -28.09
N GLU A 489 -8.84 -13.78 -27.24
CA GLU A 489 -7.72 -13.68 -26.29
C GLU A 489 -7.92 -14.66 -25.13
N THR A 490 -6.81 -15.22 -24.66
CA THR A 490 -6.74 -16.10 -23.48
C THR A 490 -6.53 -15.32 -22.19
N ALA A 491 -7.00 -15.85 -21.08
CA ALA A 491 -6.61 -15.33 -19.77
C ALA A 491 -5.25 -15.92 -19.38
N LYS A 492 -4.29 -15.03 -19.10
CA LYS A 492 -2.96 -15.38 -18.61
C LYS A 492 -2.86 -14.97 -17.15
N LEU A 493 -2.68 -15.96 -16.29
CA LEU A 493 -2.58 -15.76 -14.84
C LEU A 493 -1.16 -15.99 -14.36
N ARG A 494 -0.71 -15.15 -13.41
CA ARG A 494 0.38 -15.46 -12.49
C ARG A 494 -0.19 -15.42 -11.07
N VAL A 495 -0.15 -16.53 -10.37
CA VAL A 495 -0.68 -16.69 -9.01
C VAL A 495 0.49 -16.95 -8.08
N PHE A 496 0.67 -16.06 -7.12
CA PHE A 496 1.69 -16.18 -6.08
C PHE A 496 1.02 -16.58 -4.76
N ILE A 497 1.47 -17.67 -4.19
CA ILE A 497 0.99 -18.22 -2.91
C ILE A 497 2.18 -18.26 -1.96
N ASP A 498 2.07 -17.60 -0.81
CA ASP A 498 3.12 -17.59 0.19
C ASP A 498 2.52 -17.68 1.59
N LYS A 499 2.36 -18.91 2.07
CA LYS A 499 1.79 -19.23 3.39
C LYS A 499 0.40 -18.63 3.58
N SER A 500 0.35 -17.36 4.00
CA SER A 500 -0.89 -16.67 4.35
C SER A 500 -1.28 -15.58 3.36
N VAL A 501 -0.77 -15.57 2.14
CA VAL A 501 -1.13 -14.59 1.12
C VAL A 501 -1.28 -15.25 -0.25
N VAL A 502 -2.23 -14.73 -1.03
CA VAL A 502 -2.42 -15.06 -2.45
C VAL A 502 -2.53 -13.75 -3.21
N GLU A 503 -1.65 -13.57 -4.21
CA GLU A 503 -1.74 -12.49 -5.21
C GLU A 503 -1.96 -13.08 -6.60
N VAL A 504 -2.90 -12.52 -7.36
CA VAL A 504 -3.27 -12.99 -8.70
C VAL A 504 -3.14 -11.85 -9.68
N PHE A 505 -2.18 -11.95 -10.59
CA PHE A 505 -2.02 -11.05 -11.73
C PHE A 505 -2.70 -11.65 -12.96
N VAL A 506 -3.39 -10.83 -13.73
CA VAL A 506 -4.08 -11.25 -14.94
C VAL A 506 -3.78 -10.32 -16.11
N ASN A 507 -3.30 -10.88 -17.23
CA ASN A 507 -3.01 -10.24 -18.51
C ASN A 507 -2.15 -8.96 -18.45
N GLY A 508 -1.31 -8.78 -17.41
CA GLY A 508 -0.55 -7.55 -17.20
C GLY A 508 -1.43 -6.30 -16.94
N GLN A 509 -2.71 -6.50 -16.66
CA GLN A 509 -3.69 -5.41 -16.51
C GLN A 509 -4.14 -5.23 -15.07
N GLN A 510 -4.28 -6.30 -14.32
CA GLN A 510 -4.90 -6.24 -13.00
C GLN A 510 -4.22 -7.18 -12.01
N CYS A 511 -4.26 -6.80 -10.74
CA CYS A 511 -3.89 -7.66 -9.63
C CYS A 511 -4.96 -7.62 -8.54
N VAL A 512 -5.34 -8.79 -8.02
CA VAL A 512 -6.15 -8.95 -6.81
C VAL A 512 -5.35 -9.72 -5.77
N ALA A 513 -5.43 -9.33 -4.50
CA ALA A 513 -4.61 -9.90 -3.43
C ALA A 513 -5.42 -10.03 -2.13
N MET A 514 -5.17 -11.11 -1.38
CA MET A 514 -5.85 -11.38 -0.12
C MET A 514 -4.98 -12.20 0.84
N ARG A 515 -5.09 -11.92 2.14
CA ARG A 515 -4.53 -12.79 3.19
C ARG A 515 -5.44 -14.00 3.40
N ILE A 516 -4.84 -15.20 3.45
CA ILE A 516 -5.53 -16.49 3.51
C ILE A 516 -4.88 -17.35 4.60
N TYR A 517 -5.66 -18.06 5.40
CA TYR A 517 -5.16 -18.80 6.57
C TYR A 517 -5.72 -20.22 6.63
N PRO A 518 -5.26 -21.17 5.81
CA PRO A 518 -5.72 -22.56 5.86
C PRO A 518 -5.45 -23.20 7.23
N GLY A 519 -6.44 -23.88 7.79
CA GLY A 519 -6.30 -24.58 9.07
C GLY A 519 -5.59 -25.91 8.94
N LEU A 520 -5.87 -26.65 7.86
CA LEU A 520 -5.32 -27.97 7.62
C LEU A 520 -3.92 -27.89 6.98
N SER A 521 -2.99 -28.72 7.46
CA SER A 521 -1.61 -28.76 6.95
C SER A 521 -1.51 -29.33 5.54
N ASN A 522 -2.51 -30.09 5.09
CA ASN A 522 -2.60 -30.67 3.75
C ASN A 522 -3.44 -29.84 2.76
N SER A 523 -3.84 -28.64 3.11
CA SER A 523 -4.46 -27.66 2.21
C SER A 523 -3.39 -27.05 1.29
N THR A 524 -2.89 -27.86 0.34
CA THR A 524 -1.79 -27.51 -0.57
C THR A 524 -2.11 -27.81 -2.04
N GLY A 525 -3.23 -28.47 -2.33
CA GLY A 525 -3.59 -28.91 -3.68
C GLY A 525 -4.12 -27.78 -4.57
N VAL A 526 -4.18 -28.07 -5.86
CA VAL A 526 -4.71 -27.21 -6.90
C VAL A 526 -5.71 -27.97 -7.76
N SER A 527 -6.83 -27.33 -8.11
CA SER A 527 -7.81 -27.87 -9.05
C SER A 527 -8.39 -26.78 -9.96
N ILE A 528 -8.91 -27.19 -11.11
CA ILE A 528 -9.55 -26.29 -12.08
C ILE A 528 -10.94 -26.81 -12.47
N ARG A 529 -11.87 -25.90 -12.74
CA ARG A 529 -13.23 -26.21 -13.14
C ARG A 529 -13.75 -25.16 -14.11
N SER A 530 -14.50 -25.60 -15.12
CA SER A 530 -15.29 -24.74 -16.02
C SER A 530 -16.78 -24.90 -15.69
N GLN A 531 -17.56 -23.83 -15.73
CA GLN A 531 -19.00 -23.88 -15.48
C GLN A 531 -19.81 -23.71 -16.77
N GLY A 532 -20.83 -24.54 -16.90
CA GLY A 532 -21.81 -24.48 -17.98
C GLY A 532 -21.32 -25.07 -19.31
N GLN A 533 -20.18 -24.64 -19.79
CA GLN A 533 -19.52 -25.07 -21.01
C GLN A 533 -18.09 -25.54 -20.77
N GLU A 534 -17.53 -26.26 -21.73
CA GLU A 534 -16.12 -26.66 -21.67
C GLU A 534 -15.18 -25.47 -21.92
N ALA A 535 -13.96 -25.58 -21.39
CA ALA A 535 -12.84 -24.67 -21.62
C ALA A 535 -11.56 -25.44 -21.88
N THR A 536 -10.45 -24.75 -22.15
CA THR A 536 -9.14 -25.38 -22.28
C THR A 536 -8.12 -24.68 -21.39
N LEU A 537 -7.45 -25.42 -20.54
CA LEU A 537 -6.17 -25.00 -19.98
C LEU A 537 -5.13 -25.21 -21.09
N LYS A 538 -4.58 -24.13 -21.65
CA LYS A 538 -3.60 -24.21 -22.75
C LYS A 538 -2.24 -24.71 -22.26
N SER A 539 -1.84 -24.23 -21.09
CA SER A 539 -0.62 -24.65 -20.37
C SER A 539 -0.71 -24.21 -18.91
N LEU A 540 -0.02 -24.91 -18.05
CA LEU A 540 0.24 -24.48 -16.69
C LEU A 540 1.66 -24.87 -16.27
N ASP A 541 2.41 -23.87 -15.81
CA ASP A 541 3.70 -24.05 -15.14
C ASP A 541 3.57 -23.72 -13.66
N ALA A 542 4.21 -24.48 -12.81
CA ALA A 542 4.24 -24.21 -11.38
C ALA A 542 5.65 -24.44 -10.81
N TRP A 543 6.04 -23.59 -9.88
CA TRP A 543 7.33 -23.65 -9.18
C TRP A 543 7.11 -23.51 -7.68
N GLN A 544 7.91 -24.23 -6.90
CA GLN A 544 8.11 -23.88 -5.50
C GLN A 544 8.96 -22.61 -5.43
N MET A 545 8.76 -21.81 -4.38
CA MET A 545 9.49 -20.54 -4.20
C MET A 545 10.41 -20.64 -2.99
N LYS A 546 11.67 -20.21 -3.15
CA LYS A 546 12.66 -20.12 -2.08
C LYS A 546 12.33 -18.98 -1.12
N SER A 547 12.85 -19.08 0.09
CA SER A 547 12.86 -17.99 1.06
C SER A 547 13.81 -16.86 0.62
N ILE A 548 13.42 -15.63 0.87
CA ILE A 548 14.30 -14.45 0.71
C ILE A 548 15.14 -14.16 1.97
N TYR A 549 14.97 -14.96 3.02
CA TYR A 549 15.57 -14.75 4.34
C TYR A 549 16.65 -15.79 4.69
N GLU A 550 17.07 -16.59 3.73
CA GLU A 550 18.13 -17.59 3.89
C GLU A 550 19.51 -17.06 3.55
#